data_bbbd6455023b64db3c382851d7269da6
#
_entry.id   bbbd6455023b64db3c382851d7269da6
#
_cell.length_a   1.000
_cell.length_b   1.000
_cell.length_c   1.000
_cell.angle_alpha   90.00
_cell.angle_beta   90.00
_cell.angle_gamma   90.00
#
_symmetry.space_group_name_H-M   'P 1'
#
loop_
_entity.id
_entity.type
_entity.pdbx_description
1 polymer ?
#
loop_
_entity_poly.entity_id
_entity_poly.type
_entity_poly.pdbx_seq_one_letter_code
_entity_poly.pdbx_strand_id
1 'polypeptide(L)'
;MSSFTENTKVGNQDMELYVSMPDGTGPFPAVVVAQHAGGVDTFIRTMTDRLAEAGYVAATPDLYHRLGPSEQRSPRQLKDVEMIADVRATVDFLQNRNDINGDALGITGFCMGGRVAYLMAAAVPVFKAAVAYYGGNIMVALGEGVSPFARTHEIDCPLMFHFGEEDGNPSPEDMQKLDTELTRHNKPHEFYTYPNAGHAFMDFTGQRHREAVSTTSWPRTLDFFAQHLVT
;
A
#
# COMPACT_ATOMS: atom_id res chain seq x y z
N MET A 1 6.92 -20.02 -5.88
CA MET A 1 7.14 -18.57 -5.88
C MET A 1 8.63 -18.25 -5.69
N SER A 2 9.13 -17.14 -6.22
CA SER A 2 10.51 -16.71 -6.07
C SER A 2 10.56 -15.23 -5.71
N SER A 3 11.52 -14.85 -4.85
CA SER A 3 11.70 -13.45 -4.41
C SER A 3 13.12 -13.00 -4.68
N PHE A 4 13.29 -11.75 -5.07
CA PHE A 4 14.58 -11.14 -5.37
C PHE A 4 14.53 -9.63 -5.12
N THR A 5 15.72 -9.03 -5.12
CA THR A 5 15.86 -7.57 -5.05
C THR A 5 16.29 -7.06 -6.44
N GLU A 6 15.65 -5.98 -6.88
CA GLU A 6 15.94 -5.29 -8.13
C GLU A 6 16.16 -3.80 -7.86
N ASN A 7 16.84 -3.11 -8.74
CA ASN A 7 17.04 -1.67 -8.65
C ASN A 7 16.33 -0.96 -9.80
N THR A 8 15.62 0.12 -9.47
CA THR A 8 15.05 1.04 -10.45
C THR A 8 15.56 2.46 -10.22
N LYS A 9 15.42 3.32 -11.21
CA LYS A 9 15.82 4.74 -11.11
C LYS A 9 14.63 5.62 -10.76
N VAL A 10 14.83 6.50 -9.78
CA VAL A 10 13.93 7.62 -9.49
C VAL A 10 14.72 8.92 -9.69
N GLY A 11 14.54 9.53 -10.84
CA GLY A 11 15.44 10.59 -11.28
C GLY A 11 16.89 10.09 -11.39
N ASN A 12 17.79 10.68 -10.62
CA ASN A 12 19.21 10.30 -10.59
C ASN A 12 19.58 9.33 -9.46
N GLN A 13 18.61 8.88 -8.67
CA GLN A 13 18.85 8.01 -7.52
C GLN A 13 18.45 6.56 -7.81
N ASP A 14 19.18 5.61 -7.24
CA ASP A 14 18.79 4.21 -7.24
C ASP A 14 17.81 3.95 -6.10
N MET A 15 16.75 3.20 -6.41
CA MET A 15 15.79 2.72 -5.45
C MET A 15 15.68 1.20 -5.53
N GLU A 16 15.88 0.55 -4.39
CA GLU A 16 15.71 -0.90 -4.27
C GLU A 16 14.21 -1.28 -4.29
N LEU A 17 13.89 -2.32 -5.03
CA LEU A 17 12.59 -2.98 -5.03
C LEU A 17 12.74 -4.40 -4.51
N TYR A 18 11.98 -4.77 -3.49
CA TYR A 18 11.79 -6.18 -3.15
C TYR A 18 10.64 -6.73 -3.98
N VAL A 19 10.91 -7.74 -4.80
CA VAL A 19 9.96 -8.29 -5.77
C VAL A 19 9.73 -9.76 -5.48
N SER A 20 8.46 -10.18 -5.46
CA SER A 20 8.05 -11.57 -5.35
C SER A 20 7.18 -11.96 -6.54
N MET A 21 7.50 -13.11 -7.13
CA MET A 21 6.86 -13.64 -8.35
C MET A 21 6.09 -14.93 -8.03
N PRO A 22 4.86 -15.10 -8.52
CA PRO A 22 4.16 -16.37 -8.46
C PRO A 22 4.87 -17.45 -9.29
N ASP A 23 4.53 -18.72 -9.06
CA ASP A 23 4.92 -19.80 -9.98
C ASP A 23 4.07 -19.74 -11.26
N GLY A 24 4.67 -20.07 -12.39
CA GLY A 24 3.97 -20.09 -13.69
C GLY A 24 4.58 -19.15 -14.72
N THR A 25 3.86 -18.88 -15.80
CA THR A 25 4.39 -18.17 -16.98
C THR A 25 3.79 -16.77 -17.18
N GLY A 26 2.79 -16.36 -16.42
CA GLY A 26 2.10 -15.07 -16.58
C GLY A 26 1.31 -14.94 -17.92
N PRO A 27 0.90 -13.73 -18.31
CA PRO A 27 1.09 -12.49 -17.57
C PRO A 27 0.24 -12.44 -16.28
N PHE A 28 0.87 -12.07 -15.18
CA PHE A 28 0.24 -12.00 -13.86
C PHE A 28 -0.29 -10.59 -13.57
N PRO A 29 -1.41 -10.43 -12.82
CA PRO A 29 -1.74 -9.15 -12.20
C PRO A 29 -0.66 -8.77 -11.18
N ALA A 30 -0.50 -7.48 -10.90
CA ALA A 30 0.54 -7.06 -9.96
C ALA A 30 0.02 -6.11 -8.89
N VAL A 31 0.67 -6.14 -7.71
CA VAL A 31 0.34 -5.31 -6.57
C VAL A 31 1.59 -4.61 -6.04
N VAL A 32 1.54 -3.28 -5.97
CA VAL A 32 2.55 -2.51 -5.24
C VAL A 32 2.26 -2.60 -3.74
N VAL A 33 3.27 -2.92 -2.94
CA VAL A 33 3.16 -2.99 -1.48
C VAL A 33 3.89 -1.81 -0.86
N ALA A 34 3.15 -0.85 -0.32
CA ALA A 34 3.75 0.28 0.37
C ALA A 34 4.16 -0.10 1.80
N GLN A 35 5.44 0.11 2.11
CA GLN A 35 6.05 -0.24 3.38
C GLN A 35 5.46 0.52 4.57
N HIS A 36 5.57 -0.06 5.76
CA HIS A 36 5.29 0.64 7.01
C HIS A 36 6.47 1.53 7.44
N ALA A 37 6.36 2.19 8.59
CA ALA A 37 7.40 3.09 9.11
C ALA A 37 8.78 2.40 9.32
N GLY A 38 8.81 1.10 9.51
CA GLY A 38 10.03 0.30 9.69
C GLY A 38 10.85 0.07 8.40
N GLY A 39 10.30 0.40 7.24
CA GLY A 39 10.93 0.13 5.94
C GLY A 39 10.53 -1.24 5.36
N VAL A 40 11.35 -1.77 4.46
CA VAL A 40 11.16 -3.08 3.82
C VAL A 40 11.76 -4.17 4.70
N ASP A 41 11.15 -4.38 5.86
CA ASP A 41 11.58 -5.35 6.86
C ASP A 41 10.96 -6.75 6.66
N THR A 42 11.15 -7.64 7.63
CA THR A 42 10.62 -9.01 7.58
C THR A 42 9.11 -9.05 7.41
N PHE A 43 8.36 -8.16 8.09
CA PHE A 43 6.90 -8.13 7.97
C PHE A 43 6.49 -7.76 6.54
N ILE A 44 7.01 -6.66 6.01
CA ILE A 44 6.67 -6.18 4.66
C ILE A 44 7.08 -7.18 3.59
N ARG A 45 8.29 -7.77 3.69
CA ARG A 45 8.73 -8.83 2.76
C ARG A 45 7.78 -10.03 2.79
N THR A 46 7.39 -10.50 3.97
CA THR A 46 6.44 -11.62 4.10
C THR A 46 5.07 -11.28 3.49
N MET A 47 4.56 -10.04 3.67
CA MET A 47 3.29 -9.66 3.05
C MET A 47 3.39 -9.56 1.52
N THR A 48 4.55 -9.15 1.00
CA THR A 48 4.86 -9.17 -0.43
C THR A 48 4.90 -10.62 -0.97
N ASP A 49 5.55 -11.53 -0.25
CA ASP A 49 5.61 -12.95 -0.58
C ASP A 49 4.23 -13.61 -0.59
N ARG A 50 3.37 -13.29 0.39
CA ARG A 50 2.00 -13.81 0.48
C ARG A 50 1.10 -13.38 -0.68
N LEU A 51 1.35 -12.22 -1.28
CA LEU A 51 0.67 -11.82 -2.52
C LEU A 51 1.15 -12.69 -3.70
N ALA A 52 2.44 -13.00 -3.77
CA ALA A 52 2.97 -13.89 -4.81
C ALA A 52 2.43 -15.32 -4.65
N GLU A 53 2.30 -15.83 -3.43
CA GLU A 53 1.63 -17.10 -3.13
C GLU A 53 0.16 -17.10 -3.59
N ALA A 54 -0.49 -15.93 -3.56
CA ALA A 54 -1.87 -15.74 -4.02
C ALA A 54 -2.00 -15.48 -5.54
N GLY A 55 -0.89 -15.49 -6.29
CA GLY A 55 -0.91 -15.37 -7.76
C GLY A 55 -0.68 -13.96 -8.31
N TYR A 56 -0.25 -13.01 -7.49
CA TYR A 56 0.08 -11.65 -7.91
C TYR A 56 1.60 -11.45 -7.97
N VAL A 57 2.12 -10.77 -8.97
CA VAL A 57 3.47 -10.19 -8.83
C VAL A 57 3.38 -9.08 -7.80
N ALA A 58 4.23 -9.11 -6.78
CA ALA A 58 4.22 -8.07 -5.76
C ALA A 58 5.58 -7.35 -5.71
N ALA A 59 5.54 -6.01 -5.66
CA ALA A 59 6.75 -5.19 -5.61
C ALA A 59 6.66 -4.14 -4.50
N THR A 60 7.69 -4.09 -3.67
CA THR A 60 7.80 -3.15 -2.55
C THR A 60 8.97 -2.21 -2.77
N PRO A 61 8.75 -0.90 -3.03
CA PRO A 61 9.83 0.09 -3.10
C PRO A 61 10.36 0.43 -1.72
N ASP A 62 11.69 0.62 -1.59
CA ASP A 62 12.29 1.24 -0.40
C ASP A 62 12.09 2.76 -0.45
N LEU A 63 11.04 3.25 0.18
CA LEU A 63 10.72 4.68 0.24
C LEU A 63 11.76 5.50 1.05
N TYR A 64 12.68 4.83 1.74
CA TYR A 64 13.78 5.48 2.46
C TYR A 64 15.08 5.54 1.67
N HIS A 65 15.09 5.16 0.39
CA HIS A 65 16.32 5.09 -0.43
C HIS A 65 17.09 6.41 -0.53
N ARG A 66 16.46 7.55 -0.23
CA ARG A 66 17.12 8.87 -0.22
C ARG A 66 17.91 9.15 1.05
N LEU A 67 17.68 8.34 2.11
CA LEU A 67 18.37 8.52 3.38
C LEU A 67 19.74 7.86 3.35
N GLY A 68 20.71 8.53 3.96
CA GLY A 68 22.04 7.95 4.17
C GLY A 68 22.01 6.75 5.13
N PRO A 69 23.02 5.87 5.06
CA PRO A 69 23.02 4.62 5.86
C PRO A 69 23.03 4.85 7.39
N SER A 70 23.44 6.04 7.85
CA SER A 70 23.45 6.42 9.27
C SER A 70 22.22 7.22 9.70
N GLU A 71 21.33 7.57 8.78
CA GLU A 71 20.13 8.35 9.10
C GLU A 71 19.04 7.46 9.67
N GLN A 72 18.40 7.93 10.73
CA GLN A 72 17.30 7.21 11.33
C GLN A 72 16.07 7.25 10.41
N ARG A 73 15.57 6.09 9.98
CA ARG A 73 14.35 5.98 9.19
C ARG A 73 13.13 6.46 9.98
N SER A 74 12.41 7.43 9.43
CA SER A 74 11.21 7.98 10.05
C SER A 74 10.24 8.50 8.98
N PRO A 75 8.92 8.26 9.13
CA PRO A 75 7.92 8.82 8.23
C PRO A 75 7.97 10.36 8.10
N ARG A 76 8.52 11.04 9.10
CA ARG A 76 8.67 12.51 9.07
C ARG A 76 9.67 13.02 8.04
N GLN A 77 10.52 12.13 7.51
CA GLN A 77 11.51 12.47 6.48
C GLN A 77 10.96 12.27 5.06
N LEU A 78 9.81 11.60 4.94
CA LEU A 78 9.18 11.33 3.66
C LEU A 78 8.33 12.52 3.21
N LYS A 79 8.27 12.72 1.90
CA LYS A 79 7.44 13.75 1.27
C LYS A 79 6.49 13.10 0.26
N ASP A 80 5.26 13.60 0.20
CA ASP A 80 4.24 13.07 -0.69
C ASP A 80 4.69 13.04 -2.15
N VAL A 81 5.31 14.11 -2.61
CA VAL A 81 5.81 14.21 -4.00
C VAL A 81 6.92 13.21 -4.33
N GLU A 82 7.77 12.90 -3.34
CA GLU A 82 8.85 11.92 -3.49
C GLU A 82 8.28 10.49 -3.53
N MET A 83 7.35 10.16 -2.63
CA MET A 83 6.68 8.86 -2.62
C MET A 83 5.86 8.61 -3.89
N ILE A 84 5.23 9.64 -4.45
CA ILE A 84 4.54 9.55 -5.76
C ILE A 84 5.55 9.20 -6.86
N ALA A 85 6.72 9.82 -6.88
CA ALA A 85 7.76 9.50 -7.86
C ALA A 85 8.29 8.06 -7.70
N ASP A 86 8.46 7.59 -6.46
CA ASP A 86 8.93 6.25 -6.15
C ASP A 86 7.93 5.17 -6.61
N VAL A 87 6.65 5.38 -6.31
CA VAL A 87 5.61 4.44 -6.73
C VAL A 87 5.42 4.48 -8.25
N ARG A 88 5.54 5.62 -8.92
CA ARG A 88 5.53 5.68 -10.39
C ARG A 88 6.68 4.90 -11.00
N ALA A 89 7.89 5.03 -10.48
CA ALA A 89 9.03 4.24 -10.96
C ALA A 89 8.83 2.73 -10.73
N THR A 90 8.16 2.35 -9.63
CA THR A 90 7.78 0.95 -9.38
C THR A 90 6.72 0.48 -10.38
N VAL A 91 5.74 1.29 -10.70
CA VAL A 91 4.73 1.00 -11.74
C VAL A 91 5.39 0.85 -13.10
N ASP A 92 6.28 1.77 -13.47
CA ASP A 92 7.03 1.68 -14.74
C ASP A 92 7.85 0.40 -14.83
N PHE A 93 8.51 -0.01 -13.72
CA PHE A 93 9.22 -1.28 -13.64
C PHE A 93 8.28 -2.48 -13.91
N LEU A 94 7.11 -2.50 -13.27
CA LEU A 94 6.12 -3.57 -13.43
C LEU A 94 5.55 -3.61 -14.86
N GLN A 95 5.18 -2.46 -15.42
CA GLN A 95 4.57 -2.37 -16.76
C GLN A 95 5.53 -2.69 -17.91
N ASN A 96 6.84 -2.53 -17.69
CA ASN A 96 7.86 -2.86 -18.71
C ASN A 96 8.21 -4.36 -18.75
N ARG A 97 7.58 -5.20 -17.92
CA ARG A 97 7.82 -6.65 -17.89
C ARG A 97 6.78 -7.40 -18.73
N ASN A 98 7.24 -8.36 -19.51
CA ASN A 98 6.37 -9.18 -20.38
C ASN A 98 5.56 -10.23 -19.60
N ASP A 99 5.97 -10.57 -18.38
CA ASP A 99 5.32 -11.55 -17.52
C ASP A 99 4.27 -10.93 -16.57
N ILE A 100 4.00 -9.62 -16.73
CA ILE A 100 3.01 -8.86 -15.95
C ILE A 100 1.91 -8.30 -16.88
N ASN A 101 0.66 -8.40 -16.43
CA ASN A 101 -0.45 -7.67 -17.02
C ASN A 101 -0.44 -6.22 -16.48
N GLY A 102 0.17 -5.30 -17.23
CA GLY A 102 0.30 -3.90 -16.86
C GLY A 102 -1.02 -3.12 -16.70
N ASP A 103 -2.14 -3.69 -17.15
CA ASP A 103 -3.49 -3.10 -16.97
C ASP A 103 -4.19 -3.60 -15.69
N ALA A 104 -3.62 -4.59 -15.00
CA ALA A 104 -4.15 -5.22 -13.80
C ALA A 104 -3.26 -4.90 -12.57
N LEU A 105 -3.18 -3.62 -12.23
CA LEU A 105 -2.34 -3.14 -11.14
C LEU A 105 -3.17 -2.75 -9.91
N GLY A 106 -2.80 -3.26 -8.74
CA GLY A 106 -3.32 -2.86 -7.44
C GLY A 106 -2.24 -2.25 -6.55
N ILE A 107 -2.67 -1.66 -5.46
CA ILE A 107 -1.78 -1.18 -4.40
C ILE A 107 -2.32 -1.56 -3.03
N THR A 108 -1.44 -1.96 -2.13
CA THR A 108 -1.75 -2.12 -0.70
C THR A 108 -0.65 -1.51 0.14
N GLY A 109 -0.93 -1.28 1.41
CA GLY A 109 0.08 -0.81 2.34
C GLY A 109 -0.38 -0.84 3.79
N PHE A 110 0.60 -0.81 4.68
CA PHE A 110 0.40 -1.01 6.12
C PHE A 110 0.90 0.20 6.90
N CYS A 111 0.14 0.70 7.87
CA CYS A 111 0.52 1.87 8.67
C CYS A 111 0.76 3.10 7.77
N MET A 112 1.96 3.66 7.76
CA MET A 112 2.36 4.68 6.78
C MET A 112 2.05 4.24 5.34
N GLY A 113 2.28 2.98 5.00
CA GLY A 113 1.95 2.43 3.68
C GLY A 113 0.46 2.43 3.37
N GLY A 114 -0.42 2.30 4.36
CA GLY A 114 -1.86 2.47 4.16
C GLY A 114 -2.22 3.90 3.76
N ARG A 115 -1.54 4.90 4.34
CA ARG A 115 -1.63 6.29 3.89
C ARG A 115 -1.10 6.46 2.46
N VAL A 116 0.02 5.80 2.14
CA VAL A 116 0.59 5.82 0.79
C VAL A 116 -0.37 5.20 -0.21
N ALA A 117 -1.00 4.06 0.09
CA ALA A 117 -1.99 3.44 -0.79
C ALA A 117 -3.16 4.40 -1.12
N TYR A 118 -3.67 5.13 -0.13
CA TYR A 118 -4.69 6.15 -0.35
C TYR A 118 -4.19 7.31 -1.24
N LEU A 119 -2.99 7.82 -0.95
CA LEU A 119 -2.38 8.89 -1.76
C LEU A 119 -2.21 8.46 -3.22
N MET A 120 -1.74 7.23 -3.44
CA MET A 120 -1.47 6.72 -4.79
C MET A 120 -2.75 6.42 -5.57
N ALA A 121 -3.83 6.02 -4.90
CA ALA A 121 -5.14 5.88 -5.54
C ALA A 121 -5.61 7.19 -6.20
N ALA A 122 -5.23 8.35 -5.64
CA ALA A 122 -5.50 9.66 -6.21
C ALA A 122 -4.43 10.13 -7.20
N ALA A 123 -3.14 9.92 -6.88
CA ALA A 123 -2.02 10.52 -7.60
C ALA A 123 -1.53 9.72 -8.80
N VAL A 124 -1.82 8.42 -8.84
CA VAL A 124 -1.32 7.47 -9.85
C VAL A 124 -2.50 6.66 -10.42
N PRO A 125 -3.23 7.19 -11.43
CA PRO A 125 -4.53 6.68 -11.88
C PRO A 125 -4.45 5.38 -12.71
N VAL A 126 -3.41 4.57 -12.52
CA VAL A 126 -3.25 3.26 -13.17
C VAL A 126 -3.80 2.12 -12.31
N PHE A 127 -3.95 2.34 -11.01
CA PHE A 127 -4.43 1.33 -10.09
C PHE A 127 -5.91 1.04 -10.30
N LYS A 128 -6.25 -0.25 -10.32
CA LYS A 128 -7.64 -0.76 -10.44
C LYS A 128 -8.26 -1.05 -9.06
N ALA A 129 -7.45 -1.15 -8.03
CA ALA A 129 -7.87 -1.37 -6.65
C ALA A 129 -6.81 -0.88 -5.67
N ALA A 130 -7.22 -0.31 -4.55
CA ALA A 130 -6.33 0.10 -3.48
C ALA A 130 -6.83 -0.41 -2.12
N VAL A 131 -5.94 -1.00 -1.33
CA VAL A 131 -6.25 -1.51 0.01
C VAL A 131 -5.35 -0.85 1.05
N ALA A 132 -5.94 -0.21 2.04
CA ALA A 132 -5.23 0.47 3.11
C ALA A 132 -5.44 -0.23 4.46
N TYR A 133 -4.36 -0.68 5.07
CA TYR A 133 -4.36 -1.19 6.43
C TYR A 133 -3.95 -0.09 7.41
N TYR A 134 -4.86 0.27 8.30
CA TYR A 134 -4.65 1.25 9.38
C TYR A 134 -3.81 2.46 8.96
N GLY A 135 -4.13 3.03 7.80
CA GLY A 135 -3.43 4.21 7.25
C GLY A 135 -3.79 5.48 7.99
N GLY A 136 -2.89 5.96 8.84
CA GLY A 136 -3.06 7.20 9.59
C GLY A 136 -2.56 8.43 8.85
N ASN A 137 -2.81 9.63 9.41
CA ASN A 137 -2.34 10.94 8.89
C ASN A 137 -2.75 11.26 7.43
N ILE A 138 -3.84 10.71 6.94
CA ILE A 138 -4.35 10.98 5.58
C ILE A 138 -4.76 12.45 5.42
N MET A 139 -5.20 13.11 6.52
CA MET A 139 -5.56 14.53 6.55
C MET A 139 -4.35 15.47 6.57
N VAL A 140 -3.12 14.95 6.66
CA VAL A 140 -1.90 15.75 6.79
C VAL A 140 -1.03 15.60 5.55
N ALA A 141 -0.60 16.73 4.96
CA ALA A 141 0.41 16.71 3.90
C ALA A 141 1.80 16.41 4.48
N LEU A 142 2.57 15.57 3.82
CA LEU A 142 3.99 15.36 4.11
C LEU A 142 4.82 16.13 3.08
N GLY A 143 5.51 17.16 3.55
CA GLY A 143 6.19 18.14 2.70
C GLY A 143 5.24 19.21 2.17
N GLU A 144 5.57 19.77 1.01
CA GLU A 144 4.77 20.80 0.36
C GLU A 144 3.57 20.21 -0.40
N GLY A 145 2.48 20.96 -0.47
CA GLY A 145 1.28 20.56 -1.22
C GLY A 145 0.06 20.31 -0.34
N VAL A 146 -0.88 19.57 -0.86
CA VAL A 146 -2.15 19.25 -0.18
C VAL A 146 -2.12 17.83 0.40
N SER A 147 -2.91 17.60 1.44
CA SER A 147 -3.02 16.28 2.06
C SER A 147 -3.64 15.25 1.10
N PRO A 148 -3.39 13.94 1.30
CA PRO A 148 -4.10 12.90 0.56
C PRO A 148 -5.62 13.04 0.64
N PHE A 149 -6.15 13.43 1.79
CA PHE A 149 -7.58 13.70 2.00
C PHE A 149 -8.13 14.76 1.04
N ALA A 150 -7.41 15.87 0.84
CA ALA A 150 -7.84 16.92 -0.08
C ALA A 150 -7.87 16.47 -1.56
N ARG A 151 -7.23 15.35 -1.86
CA ARG A 151 -7.19 14.72 -3.19
C ARG A 151 -8.23 13.60 -3.38
N THR A 152 -9.12 13.37 -2.43
CA THR A 152 -10.13 12.30 -2.50
C THR A 152 -10.92 12.34 -3.81
N HIS A 153 -11.23 13.53 -4.32
CA HIS A 153 -11.98 13.71 -5.58
C HIS A 153 -11.24 13.16 -6.82
N GLU A 154 -9.91 13.00 -6.76
CA GLU A 154 -9.06 12.47 -7.83
C GLU A 154 -9.02 10.93 -7.87
N ILE A 155 -9.52 10.23 -6.86
CA ILE A 155 -9.50 8.77 -6.78
C ILE A 155 -10.43 8.17 -7.83
N ASP A 156 -9.93 7.24 -8.65
CA ASP A 156 -10.71 6.60 -9.72
C ASP A 156 -10.85 5.08 -9.57
N CYS A 157 -10.20 4.47 -8.58
CA CYS A 157 -10.33 3.04 -8.30
C CYS A 157 -11.11 2.77 -7.01
N PRO A 158 -11.73 1.59 -6.87
CA PRO A 158 -12.29 1.14 -5.61
C PRO A 158 -11.26 1.08 -4.49
N LEU A 159 -11.68 1.45 -3.27
CA LEU A 159 -10.86 1.45 -2.06
C LEU A 159 -11.39 0.46 -1.03
N MET A 160 -10.51 -0.28 -0.40
CA MET A 160 -10.81 -1.04 0.81
C MET A 160 -9.97 -0.53 1.99
N PHE A 161 -10.60 -0.37 3.14
CA PHE A 161 -9.92 0.00 4.37
C PHE A 161 -10.11 -1.04 5.46
N HIS A 162 -9.00 -1.41 6.12
CA HIS A 162 -8.99 -2.24 7.32
C HIS A 162 -8.44 -1.43 8.49
N PHE A 163 -9.20 -1.25 9.55
CA PHE A 163 -8.74 -0.52 10.73
C PHE A 163 -9.31 -1.11 12.03
N GLY A 164 -8.58 -0.91 13.14
CA GLY A 164 -8.99 -1.36 14.46
C GLY A 164 -9.80 -0.29 15.19
N GLU A 165 -10.81 -0.69 15.96
CA GLU A 165 -11.62 0.23 16.76
C GLU A 165 -10.83 0.97 17.84
N GLU A 166 -9.71 0.37 18.30
CA GLU A 166 -8.83 0.94 19.33
C GLU A 166 -7.66 1.73 18.73
N ASP A 167 -7.65 1.98 17.41
CA ASP A 167 -6.60 2.77 16.78
C ASP A 167 -6.82 4.27 17.05
N GLY A 168 -5.74 4.94 17.42
CA GLY A 168 -5.76 6.39 17.61
C GLY A 168 -5.31 7.17 16.38
N ASN A 169 -4.75 6.48 15.35
CA ASN A 169 -4.33 7.10 14.09
C ASN A 169 -4.19 6.04 12.98
N PRO A 170 -5.23 5.84 12.14
CA PRO A 170 -6.45 6.65 12.07
C PRO A 170 -7.37 6.42 13.28
N SER A 171 -7.95 7.48 13.80
CA SER A 171 -9.00 7.40 14.79
C SER A 171 -10.35 7.02 14.15
N PRO A 172 -11.35 6.51 14.92
CA PRO A 172 -12.70 6.31 14.41
C PRO A 172 -13.30 7.58 13.77
N GLU A 173 -13.02 8.77 14.33
CA GLU A 173 -13.46 10.05 13.75
C GLU A 173 -12.77 10.34 12.40
N ASP A 174 -11.50 9.98 12.24
CA ASP A 174 -10.80 10.13 10.96
C ASP A 174 -11.42 9.21 9.92
N MET A 175 -11.75 7.97 10.30
CA MET A 175 -12.40 7.03 9.40
C MET A 175 -13.80 7.50 8.98
N GLN A 176 -14.57 8.10 9.89
CA GLN A 176 -15.87 8.69 9.57
C GLN A 176 -15.74 9.87 8.59
N LYS A 177 -14.71 10.71 8.75
CA LYS A 177 -14.43 11.81 7.81
C LYS A 177 -14.06 11.27 6.42
N LEU A 178 -13.24 10.23 6.35
CA LEU A 178 -12.87 9.58 5.09
C LEU A 178 -14.08 8.96 4.39
N ASP A 179 -14.93 8.23 5.10
CA ASP A 179 -16.17 7.64 4.59
C ASP A 179 -17.11 8.72 4.02
N THR A 180 -17.31 9.80 4.78
CA THR A 180 -18.12 10.95 4.36
C THR A 180 -17.57 11.60 3.07
N GLU A 181 -16.26 11.80 2.99
CA GLU A 181 -15.62 12.47 1.85
C GLU A 181 -15.62 11.58 0.60
N LEU A 182 -15.35 10.29 0.74
CA LEU A 182 -15.43 9.32 -0.34
C LEU A 182 -16.86 9.21 -0.89
N THR A 183 -17.84 9.15 0.02
CA THR A 183 -19.28 9.15 -0.36
C THR A 183 -19.65 10.44 -1.07
N ARG A 184 -19.22 11.61 -0.59
CA ARG A 184 -19.49 12.91 -1.22
C ARG A 184 -19.00 12.98 -2.66
N HIS A 185 -17.89 12.32 -2.96
CA HIS A 185 -17.30 12.26 -4.29
C HIS A 185 -17.71 11.02 -5.10
N ASN A 186 -18.67 10.22 -4.62
CA ASN A 186 -19.13 8.98 -5.25
C ASN A 186 -17.98 8.00 -5.55
N LYS A 187 -16.99 7.90 -4.65
CA LYS A 187 -15.87 6.97 -4.78
C LYS A 187 -16.26 5.62 -4.18
N PRO A 188 -16.19 4.50 -4.95
CA PRO A 188 -16.47 3.18 -4.42
C PRO A 188 -15.52 2.82 -3.30
N HIS A 189 -16.04 2.44 -2.14
CA HIS A 189 -15.20 2.07 -1.00
C HIS A 189 -15.89 1.09 -0.05
N GLU A 190 -15.06 0.30 0.66
CA GLU A 190 -15.46 -0.66 1.68
C GLU A 190 -14.62 -0.45 2.93
N PHE A 191 -15.25 -0.28 4.09
CA PHE A 191 -14.58 -0.08 5.37
C PHE A 191 -14.86 -1.27 6.30
N TYR A 192 -13.80 -1.90 6.78
CA TYR A 192 -13.86 -2.99 7.74
C TYR A 192 -13.23 -2.58 9.07
N THR A 193 -14.07 -2.52 10.08
CA THR A 193 -13.67 -2.20 11.46
C THR A 193 -13.50 -3.50 12.25
N TYR A 194 -12.45 -3.57 13.06
CA TYR A 194 -12.15 -4.75 13.87
C TYR A 194 -12.15 -4.43 15.35
N PRO A 195 -13.05 -5.05 16.14
CA PRO A 195 -13.07 -4.87 17.60
C PRO A 195 -11.83 -5.46 18.26
N ASN A 196 -11.43 -4.88 19.39
CA ASN A 196 -10.24 -5.29 20.16
C ASN A 196 -8.92 -5.27 19.36
N ALA A 197 -8.86 -4.46 18.33
CA ALA A 197 -7.66 -4.24 17.53
C ALA A 197 -7.31 -2.75 17.49
N GLY A 198 -6.03 -2.46 17.63
CA GLY A 198 -5.48 -1.13 17.43
C GLY A 198 -4.58 -1.08 16.20
N HIS A 199 -3.67 -0.13 16.19
CA HIS A 199 -2.70 0.04 15.11
C HIS A 199 -1.79 -1.18 14.95
N ALA A 200 -1.43 -1.52 13.70
CA ALA A 200 -0.49 -2.59 13.35
C ALA A 200 -0.94 -4.03 13.72
N PHE A 201 -2.25 -4.31 13.72
CA PHE A 201 -2.77 -5.64 14.05
C PHE A 201 -2.32 -6.76 13.08
N MET A 202 -1.87 -6.42 11.86
CA MET A 202 -1.32 -7.39 10.89
C MET A 202 0.13 -7.76 11.17
N ASP A 203 0.88 -6.91 11.90
CA ASP A 203 2.32 -7.08 12.10
C ASP A 203 2.64 -8.17 13.12
N PHE A 204 2.86 -9.37 12.62
CA PHE A 204 3.18 -10.55 13.43
C PHE A 204 4.57 -10.50 14.08
N THR A 205 5.40 -9.53 13.75
CA THR A 205 6.71 -9.33 14.39
C THR A 205 6.61 -8.51 15.68
N GLY A 206 5.46 -7.83 15.88
CA GLY A 206 5.23 -6.92 16.99
C GLY A 206 4.16 -7.40 17.99
N GLN A 207 4.13 -6.77 19.16
CA GLN A 207 3.18 -7.10 20.24
C GLN A 207 1.73 -6.69 19.94
N ARG A 208 1.51 -5.85 18.92
CA ARG A 208 0.18 -5.35 18.52
C ARG A 208 -0.56 -6.30 17.59
N HIS A 209 0.09 -7.37 17.18
CA HIS A 209 -0.52 -8.39 16.32
C HIS A 209 -1.80 -8.95 16.94
N ARG A 210 -2.82 -9.12 16.12
CA ARG A 210 -4.09 -9.75 16.46
C ARG A 210 -4.40 -10.83 15.43
N GLU A 211 -4.03 -12.06 15.75
CA GLU A 211 -4.11 -13.19 14.81
C GLU A 211 -5.51 -13.39 14.24
N ALA A 212 -6.55 -13.34 15.08
CA ALA A 212 -7.94 -13.47 14.61
C ALA A 212 -8.34 -12.39 13.61
N VAL A 213 -7.85 -11.16 13.79
CA VAL A 213 -8.12 -10.04 12.88
C VAL A 213 -7.31 -10.20 11.59
N SER A 214 -6.04 -10.58 11.70
CA SER A 214 -5.18 -10.85 10.54
C SER A 214 -5.75 -11.95 9.65
N THR A 215 -6.20 -13.04 10.25
CA THR A 215 -6.81 -14.19 9.56
C THR A 215 -8.13 -13.82 8.88
N THR A 216 -8.85 -12.82 9.40
CA THR A 216 -10.12 -12.36 8.82
C THR A 216 -9.89 -11.30 7.73
N SER A 217 -8.96 -10.35 7.94
CA SER A 217 -8.76 -9.22 7.04
C SER A 217 -8.00 -9.58 5.76
N TRP A 218 -7.05 -10.50 5.85
CA TRP A 218 -6.24 -10.87 4.70
C TRP A 218 -7.02 -11.55 3.56
N PRO A 219 -7.89 -12.55 3.80
CA PRO A 219 -8.75 -13.08 2.74
C PRO A 219 -9.62 -12.02 2.07
N ARG A 220 -10.18 -11.06 2.82
CA ARG A 220 -10.96 -9.95 2.24
C ARG A 220 -10.13 -9.12 1.24
N THR A 221 -8.87 -8.86 1.58
CA THR A 221 -7.94 -8.17 0.65
C THR A 221 -7.72 -8.99 -0.62
N LEU A 222 -7.51 -10.30 -0.50
CA LEU A 222 -7.30 -11.17 -1.65
C LEU A 222 -8.56 -11.26 -2.53
N ASP A 223 -9.74 -11.40 -1.92
CA ASP A 223 -11.02 -11.41 -2.63
C ASP A 223 -11.25 -10.09 -3.37
N PHE A 224 -10.94 -8.96 -2.75
CA PHE A 224 -11.05 -7.65 -3.36
C PHE A 224 -10.10 -7.49 -4.56
N PHE A 225 -8.85 -7.92 -4.44
CA PHE A 225 -7.94 -7.91 -5.59
C PHE A 225 -8.38 -8.90 -6.68
N ALA A 226 -8.87 -10.07 -6.32
CA ALA A 226 -9.40 -11.01 -7.30
C ALA A 226 -10.57 -10.41 -8.10
N GLN A 227 -11.48 -9.71 -7.43
CA GLN A 227 -12.61 -9.04 -8.07
C GLN A 227 -12.20 -7.93 -9.05
N HIS A 228 -11.13 -7.20 -8.77
CA HIS A 228 -10.76 -6.00 -9.53
C HIS A 228 -9.55 -6.15 -10.44
N LEU A 229 -8.70 -7.16 -10.23
CA LEU A 229 -7.47 -7.38 -10.99
C LEU A 229 -7.48 -8.65 -11.84
N VAL A 230 -8.34 -9.63 -11.52
CA VAL A 230 -8.42 -10.90 -12.26
C VAL A 230 -9.73 -10.90 -13.06
N THR A 231 -9.62 -10.57 -14.36
CA THR A 231 -10.74 -10.57 -15.32
C THR A 231 -10.55 -11.65 -16.36
#